data_013aad5db1bd718edb973cc48ea1966c
#
_entry.id   013aad5db1bd718edb973cc48ea1966c
#
_cell.length_a   1.000
_cell.length_b   1.000
_cell.length_c   1.000
_cell.angle_alpha   90.00
_cell.angle_beta   90.00
_cell.angle_gamma   90.00
#
_symmetry.space_group_name_H-M   'P 1'
#
loop_
_entity.id
_entity.type
_entity.pdbx_description
1 polymer ?
#
loop_
_entity_poly.entity_id
_entity_poly.type
_entity_poly.pdbx_seq_one_letter_code
_entity_poly.pdbx_strand_id
1 'polypeptide(L)'
;MKSLIEIVQLQRKGGDNMAGMLEDNIEMEEDTQKNRFLTFSLGKESYGIDIKYVIEIIGIQTITKIPELPEYVKGIINLRGKIIPVLDVRLRFKKEPREYNDRTCVIVVDISGVSIGLIVDSVAEVITISDEDMAEPPQMNKSFNNRYIKKIGKIGNEVKLLLDCERLLAEDELSDLNEIV
;
A
#
# COMPACT_ATOMS: atom_id res chain seq x y z
N MET A 1 13.95 -11.90 -15.65
CA MET A 1 12.85 -11.11 -15.06
C MET A 1 13.34 -10.55 -13.74
N LYS A 2 13.46 -9.23 -13.62
CA LYS A 2 13.82 -8.61 -12.33
C LYS A 2 12.66 -8.85 -11.36
N SER A 3 12.97 -9.25 -10.12
CA SER A 3 11.94 -9.46 -9.11
C SER A 3 11.24 -8.13 -8.80
N LEU A 4 9.97 -8.18 -8.38
CA LEU A 4 9.21 -6.99 -7.95
C LEU A 4 9.95 -6.19 -6.88
N ILE A 5 10.71 -6.89 -6.03
CA ILE A 5 11.59 -6.30 -4.99
C ILE A 5 12.71 -5.48 -5.63
N GLU A 6 13.33 -5.97 -6.73
CA GLU A 6 14.38 -5.22 -7.44
C GLU A 6 13.84 -3.97 -8.13
N ILE A 7 12.60 -4.03 -8.66
CA ILE A 7 11.95 -2.88 -9.31
C ILE A 7 11.69 -1.77 -8.27
N VAL A 8 11.20 -2.11 -7.10
CA VAL A 8 10.95 -1.15 -6.00
C VAL A 8 12.29 -0.60 -5.43
N GLN A 9 13.35 -1.42 -5.35
CA GLN A 9 14.66 -1.01 -4.83
C GLN A 9 15.50 -0.21 -5.83
N LEU A 10 15.40 -0.46 -7.14
CA LEU A 10 16.11 0.31 -8.16
C LEU A 10 15.64 1.76 -8.25
N GLN A 11 14.42 2.05 -7.88
CA GLN A 11 13.85 3.39 -7.89
C GLN A 11 14.32 4.27 -6.71
N ARG A 12 14.93 3.69 -5.66
CA ARG A 12 15.48 4.42 -4.50
C ARG A 12 16.96 4.79 -4.61
N LYS A 13 17.72 4.18 -5.51
CA LYS A 13 19.17 4.40 -5.62
C LYS A 13 19.59 5.61 -6.46
N GLY A 14 18.64 6.40 -6.99
CA GLY A 14 18.91 7.61 -7.75
C GLY A 14 19.24 8.88 -6.93
N GLY A 15 19.23 8.81 -5.62
CA GLY A 15 19.27 9.98 -4.74
C GLY A 15 20.57 10.19 -3.94
N ASP A 16 21.76 10.03 -4.55
CA ASP A 16 23.00 10.51 -3.93
C ASP A 16 23.95 11.00 -5.02
N ASN A 17 23.84 12.26 -5.39
CA ASN A 17 24.93 13.20 -5.56
C ASN A 17 24.52 14.57 -6.15
N MET A 18 24.99 15.64 -5.48
CA MET A 18 25.16 17.04 -5.89
C MET A 18 23.97 18.00 -5.77
N ALA A 19 24.06 18.84 -4.73
CA ALA A 19 23.37 20.12 -4.59
C ALA A 19 23.68 21.05 -5.78
N GLY A 20 22.69 21.29 -6.62
CA GLY A 20 22.81 22.25 -7.73
C GLY A 20 21.91 22.03 -8.94
N MET A 21 21.20 20.91 -9.02
CA MET A 21 20.24 20.59 -10.09
C MET A 21 18.93 20.00 -9.53
N LEU A 22 18.50 20.45 -8.36
CA LEU A 22 17.50 19.73 -7.57
C LEU A 22 16.05 19.98 -8.00
N GLU A 23 15.71 21.10 -8.60
CA GLU A 23 14.33 21.42 -8.96
C GLU A 23 13.87 20.67 -10.22
N ASP A 24 14.68 20.65 -11.29
CA ASP A 24 14.32 19.98 -12.54
C ASP A 24 14.33 18.43 -12.42
N ASN A 25 15.17 17.86 -11.54
CA ASN A 25 15.22 16.41 -11.32
C ASN A 25 14.07 15.89 -10.44
N ILE A 26 13.59 16.71 -9.50
CA ILE A 26 12.46 16.34 -8.64
C ILE A 26 11.17 16.28 -9.48
N GLU A 27 10.94 17.25 -10.35
CA GLU A 27 9.80 17.24 -11.27
C GLU A 27 9.85 16.07 -12.27
N MET A 28 11.05 15.70 -12.78
CA MET A 28 11.21 14.54 -13.65
C MET A 28 11.00 13.21 -12.93
N GLU A 29 11.42 13.06 -11.67
CA GLU A 29 11.19 11.85 -10.89
C GLU A 29 9.71 11.69 -10.49
N GLU A 30 9.03 12.77 -10.16
CA GLU A 30 7.57 12.75 -9.90
C GLU A 30 6.78 12.36 -11.17
N ASP A 31 7.20 12.84 -12.34
CA ASP A 31 6.52 12.53 -13.60
C ASP A 31 6.73 11.06 -14.02
N THR A 32 7.89 10.47 -13.71
CA THR A 32 8.16 9.05 -14.01
C THR A 32 7.43 8.06 -13.10
N GLN A 33 6.98 8.48 -11.92
CA GLN A 33 6.21 7.65 -10.98
C GLN A 33 4.70 7.92 -11.02
N LYS A 34 4.29 8.97 -11.69
CA LYS A 34 2.88 9.32 -11.83
C LYS A 34 2.06 8.18 -12.42
N ASN A 35 0.90 7.95 -11.82
CA ASN A 35 -0.05 6.93 -12.29
C ASN A 35 0.49 5.49 -12.29
N ARG A 36 1.50 5.20 -11.48
CA ARG A 36 2.02 3.85 -11.28
C ARG A 36 1.50 3.25 -9.98
N PHE A 37 0.99 2.06 -10.06
CA PHE A 37 0.33 1.39 -8.95
C PHE A 37 0.90 -0.01 -8.75
N LEU A 38 1.22 -0.36 -7.50
CA LEU A 38 1.46 -1.73 -7.10
C LEU A 38 0.11 -2.42 -6.94
N THR A 39 -0.13 -3.48 -7.69
CA THR A 39 -1.38 -4.22 -7.63
C THR A 39 -1.28 -5.43 -6.71
N PHE A 40 -2.38 -5.72 -6.01
CA PHE A 40 -2.50 -6.84 -5.12
C PHE A 40 -3.95 -7.36 -5.10
N SER A 41 -4.15 -8.54 -4.55
CA SER A 41 -5.46 -9.20 -4.49
C SER A 41 -5.95 -9.36 -3.06
N LEU A 42 -7.25 -9.21 -2.88
CA LEU A 42 -7.99 -9.63 -1.69
C LEU A 42 -9.19 -10.47 -2.16
N GLY A 43 -9.02 -11.79 -2.11
CA GLY A 43 -10.00 -12.71 -2.69
C GLY A 43 -10.01 -12.63 -4.21
N LYS A 44 -11.14 -12.21 -4.77
CA LYS A 44 -11.36 -12.09 -6.22
C LYS A 44 -11.13 -10.67 -6.74
N GLU A 45 -11.12 -9.69 -5.86
CA GLU A 45 -10.94 -8.28 -6.24
C GLU A 45 -9.47 -7.92 -6.31
N SER A 46 -9.15 -7.05 -7.26
CA SER A 46 -7.82 -6.49 -7.48
C SER A 46 -7.78 -5.04 -7.06
N TYR A 47 -6.78 -4.71 -6.28
CA TYR A 47 -6.55 -3.37 -5.74
C TYR A 47 -5.22 -2.81 -6.22
N GLY A 48 -5.07 -1.50 -6.13
CA GLY A 48 -3.82 -0.81 -6.44
C GLY A 48 -3.47 0.22 -5.37
N ILE A 49 -2.19 0.28 -5.05
CA ILE A 49 -1.60 1.32 -4.19
C ILE A 49 -0.63 2.13 -5.04
N ASP A 50 -0.71 3.46 -4.96
CA ASP A 50 0.25 4.34 -5.60
C ASP A 50 1.68 3.98 -5.15
N ILE A 51 2.56 3.76 -6.12
CA ILE A 51 3.92 3.29 -5.87
C ILE A 51 4.74 4.22 -4.98
N LYS A 52 4.40 5.50 -4.95
CA LYS A 52 5.07 6.50 -4.12
C LYS A 52 5.01 6.19 -2.61
N TYR A 53 3.96 5.51 -2.15
CA TYR A 53 3.83 5.10 -0.76
C TYR A 53 4.60 3.82 -0.44
N VAL A 54 4.93 2.99 -1.43
CA VAL A 54 5.50 1.66 -1.22
C VAL A 54 6.99 1.74 -0.89
N ILE A 55 7.35 1.24 0.28
CA ILE A 55 8.75 1.11 0.71
C ILE A 55 9.35 -0.21 0.23
N GLU A 56 8.70 -1.31 0.58
CA GLU A 56 9.13 -2.66 0.21
C GLU A 56 7.98 -3.66 0.33
N ILE A 57 8.19 -4.84 -0.24
CA ILE A 57 7.27 -5.97 -0.15
C ILE A 57 8.03 -7.13 0.46
N ILE A 58 7.46 -7.72 1.51
CA ILE A 58 8.04 -8.85 2.22
C ILE A 58 7.02 -9.98 2.34
N GLY A 59 7.50 -11.20 2.52
CA GLY A 59 6.65 -12.32 2.93
C GLY A 59 6.12 -12.10 4.34
N ILE A 60 5.07 -12.85 4.70
CA ILE A 60 4.52 -12.79 6.05
C ILE A 60 5.59 -13.10 7.09
N GLN A 61 5.66 -12.28 8.13
CA GLN A 61 6.61 -12.40 9.23
C GLN A 61 5.88 -12.86 10.50
N THR A 62 6.64 -13.25 11.52
CA THR A 62 6.09 -13.49 12.85
C THR A 62 5.54 -12.19 13.42
N ILE A 63 4.25 -12.19 13.74
CA ILE A 63 3.53 -11.03 14.27
C ILE A 63 3.45 -11.15 15.79
N THR A 64 3.93 -10.14 16.49
CA THR A 64 3.73 -9.99 17.93
C THR A 64 2.40 -9.26 18.17
N LYS A 65 1.46 -9.94 18.79
CA LYS A 65 0.15 -9.35 19.10
C LYS A 65 0.26 -8.32 20.22
N ILE A 66 -0.45 -7.21 20.05
CA ILE A 66 -0.63 -6.19 21.09
C ILE A 66 -2.08 -6.25 21.54
N PRO A 67 -2.36 -6.32 22.86
CA PRO A 67 -3.73 -6.31 23.36
C PRO A 67 -4.44 -4.98 23.12
N GLU A 68 -5.77 -5.01 23.15
CA GLU A 68 -6.64 -3.83 23.07
C GLU A 68 -6.61 -3.03 21.75
N LEU A 69 -6.05 -3.60 20.67
CA LEU A 69 -6.09 -3.00 19.35
C LEU A 69 -7.32 -3.47 18.54
N PRO A 70 -7.78 -2.67 17.55
CA PRO A 70 -8.81 -3.11 16.62
C PRO A 70 -8.45 -4.41 15.91
N GLU A 71 -9.44 -5.24 15.58
CA GLU A 71 -9.24 -6.59 15.02
C GLU A 71 -8.38 -6.59 13.73
N TYR A 72 -8.48 -5.54 12.91
CA TYR A 72 -7.68 -5.41 11.69
C TYR A 72 -6.21 -5.06 11.95
N VAL A 73 -5.85 -4.55 13.14
CA VAL A 73 -4.45 -4.36 13.55
C VAL A 73 -3.97 -5.67 14.16
N LYS A 74 -3.17 -6.42 13.41
CA LYS A 74 -2.73 -7.75 13.84
C LYS A 74 -1.62 -7.73 14.89
N GLY A 75 -0.92 -6.62 15.03
CA GLY A 75 0.19 -6.42 15.94
C GLY A 75 1.36 -5.73 15.27
N ILE A 76 2.56 -6.11 15.66
CA ILE A 76 3.83 -5.54 15.17
C ILE A 76 4.75 -6.62 14.62
N ILE A 77 5.60 -6.24 13.67
CA ILE A 77 6.73 -7.04 13.19
C ILE A 77 8.04 -6.30 13.44
N ASN A 78 9.13 -7.05 13.58
CA ASN A 78 10.48 -6.50 13.59
C ASN A 78 11.08 -6.65 12.20
N LEU A 79 11.26 -5.54 11.50
CA LEU A 79 11.88 -5.52 10.18
C LEU A 79 13.26 -4.85 10.27
N ARG A 80 14.32 -5.67 10.31
CA ARG A 80 15.71 -5.22 10.41
C ARG A 80 15.97 -4.27 11.59
N GLY A 81 15.36 -4.55 12.76
CA GLY A 81 15.49 -3.75 13.97
C GLY A 81 14.49 -2.58 14.07
N LYS A 82 13.68 -2.34 13.04
CA LYS A 82 12.60 -1.36 13.07
C LYS A 82 11.28 -2.07 13.41
N ILE A 83 10.57 -1.56 14.40
CA ILE A 83 9.23 -2.04 14.74
C ILE A 83 8.21 -1.42 13.79
N ILE A 84 7.38 -2.25 13.19
CA ILE A 84 6.40 -1.83 12.20
C ILE A 84 5.03 -2.43 12.57
N PRO A 85 3.99 -1.60 12.78
CA PRO A 85 2.64 -2.08 12.96
C PRO A 85 2.13 -2.72 11.65
N VAL A 86 1.36 -3.80 11.78
CA VAL A 86 0.80 -4.50 10.62
C VAL A 86 -0.71 -4.60 10.70
N LEU A 87 -1.35 -4.25 9.60
CA LEU A 87 -2.80 -4.26 9.42
C LEU A 87 -3.20 -5.31 8.40
N ASP A 88 -4.25 -6.04 8.70
CA ASP A 88 -4.90 -6.94 7.74
C ASP A 88 -5.92 -6.13 6.93
N VAL A 89 -5.63 -5.93 5.64
CA VAL A 89 -6.49 -5.12 4.74
C VAL A 89 -7.84 -5.80 4.49
N ARG A 90 -7.90 -7.14 4.54
CA ARG A 90 -9.17 -7.86 4.45
C ARG A 90 -10.10 -7.48 5.60
N LEU A 91 -9.60 -7.54 6.83
CA LEU A 91 -10.37 -7.20 8.02
C LEU A 91 -10.72 -5.70 8.04
N ARG A 92 -9.80 -4.85 7.60
CA ARG A 92 -10.09 -3.41 7.45
C ARG A 92 -11.26 -3.15 6.49
N PHE A 93 -11.38 -3.94 5.44
CA PHE A 93 -12.48 -3.87 4.46
C PHE A 93 -13.71 -4.73 4.87
N LYS A 94 -13.72 -5.25 6.10
CA LYS A 94 -14.79 -6.09 6.62
C LYS A 94 -15.07 -7.33 5.76
N LYS A 95 -14.02 -7.86 5.13
CA LYS A 95 -14.04 -9.14 4.44
C LYS A 95 -13.83 -10.28 5.43
N GLU A 96 -14.29 -11.47 5.06
CA GLU A 96 -14.04 -12.68 5.85
C GLU A 96 -12.55 -12.90 6.11
N PRO A 97 -12.14 -13.24 7.35
CA PRO A 97 -10.76 -13.55 7.66
C PRO A 97 -10.28 -14.74 6.83
N ARG A 98 -8.99 -14.78 6.56
CA ARG A 98 -8.34 -15.87 5.83
C ARG A 98 -7.03 -16.26 6.51
N GLU A 99 -6.74 -17.54 6.52
CA GLU A 99 -5.43 -18.02 6.97
C GLU A 99 -4.33 -17.52 6.04
N TYR A 100 -3.23 -17.09 6.65
CA TYR A 100 -2.05 -16.66 5.91
C TYR A 100 -1.33 -17.88 5.33
N ASN A 101 -0.80 -17.73 4.14
CA ASN A 101 -0.09 -18.77 3.42
C ASN A 101 1.16 -18.22 2.75
N ASP A 102 1.83 -19.03 1.94
CA ASP A 102 3.06 -18.69 1.21
C ASP A 102 2.91 -17.55 0.18
N ARG A 103 1.68 -17.21 -0.22
CA ARG A 103 1.39 -16.07 -1.10
C ARG A 103 1.09 -14.79 -0.34
N THR A 104 0.75 -14.90 0.94
CA THR A 104 0.44 -13.75 1.79
C THR A 104 1.67 -12.85 1.90
N CYS A 105 1.49 -11.58 1.56
CA CYS A 105 2.56 -10.58 1.58
C CYS A 105 2.22 -9.44 2.53
N VAL A 106 3.27 -8.79 3.00
CA VAL A 106 3.18 -7.51 3.71
C VAL A 106 3.78 -6.43 2.80
N ILE A 107 2.94 -5.50 2.39
CA ILE A 107 3.36 -4.30 1.66
C ILE A 107 3.69 -3.25 2.72
N VAL A 108 4.97 -2.91 2.86
CA VAL A 108 5.40 -1.85 3.76
C VAL A 108 5.25 -0.52 3.04
N VAL A 109 4.45 0.36 3.61
CA VAL A 109 4.16 1.69 3.07
C VAL A 109 4.60 2.77 4.05
N ASP A 110 4.91 3.95 3.54
CA ASP A 110 5.09 5.17 4.31
C ASP A 110 3.85 6.04 4.16
N ILE A 111 3.19 6.35 5.26
CA ILE A 111 2.05 7.26 5.30
C ILE A 111 2.37 8.37 6.29
N SER A 112 2.58 9.57 5.79
CA SER A 112 2.90 10.75 6.60
C SER A 112 4.12 10.55 7.55
N GLY A 113 5.14 9.81 7.08
CA GLY A 113 6.35 9.51 7.86
C GLY A 113 6.26 8.30 8.79
N VAL A 114 5.10 7.64 8.83
CA VAL A 114 4.88 6.42 9.62
C VAL A 114 4.95 5.20 8.70
N SER A 115 5.86 4.26 8.99
CA SER A 115 5.96 2.99 8.25
C SER A 115 4.94 1.99 8.77
N ILE A 116 4.13 1.43 7.88
CA ILE A 116 3.04 0.51 8.21
C ILE A 116 3.08 -0.68 7.26
N GLY A 117 2.86 -1.88 7.78
CA GLY A 117 2.73 -3.09 6.98
C GLY A 117 1.27 -3.39 6.65
N LEU A 118 0.94 -3.53 5.39
CA LEU A 118 -0.37 -3.92 4.90
C LEU A 118 -0.35 -5.39 4.50
N ILE A 119 -1.04 -6.25 5.25
CA ILE A 119 -1.16 -7.68 4.94
C ILE A 119 -2.21 -7.86 3.85
N VAL A 120 -1.82 -8.49 2.75
CA VAL A 120 -2.65 -8.76 1.58
C VAL A 120 -2.54 -10.22 1.15
N ASP A 121 -3.52 -10.74 0.41
CA ASP A 121 -3.54 -12.14 0.01
C ASP A 121 -2.39 -12.49 -0.94
N SER A 122 -2.09 -11.61 -1.88
CA SER A 122 -0.95 -11.72 -2.80
C SER A 122 -0.68 -10.41 -3.51
N VAL A 123 0.57 -10.19 -3.86
CA VAL A 123 1.00 -9.07 -4.71
C VAL A 123 1.13 -9.57 -6.15
N ALA A 124 0.73 -8.77 -7.12
CA ALA A 124 0.78 -9.11 -8.53
C ALA A 124 1.92 -8.38 -9.26
N GLU A 125 1.73 -7.12 -9.63
CA GLU A 125 2.67 -6.38 -10.47
C GLU A 125 2.55 -4.87 -10.25
N VAL A 126 3.51 -4.12 -10.78
CA VAL A 126 3.40 -2.67 -10.90
C VAL A 126 2.89 -2.33 -12.29
N ILE A 127 1.81 -1.57 -12.34
CA ILE A 127 1.16 -1.15 -13.58
C ILE A 127 1.11 0.38 -13.68
N THR A 128 1.02 0.87 -14.91
CA THR A 128 0.73 2.28 -15.18
C THR A 128 -0.68 2.39 -15.75
N ILE A 129 -1.49 3.28 -15.20
CA ILE A 129 -2.87 3.54 -15.66
C ILE A 129 -2.95 4.97 -16.13
N SER A 130 -3.36 5.20 -17.39
CA SER A 130 -3.52 6.54 -17.91
C SER A 130 -4.67 7.28 -17.21
N ASP A 131 -4.64 8.60 -17.19
CA ASP A 131 -5.70 9.40 -16.58
C ASP A 131 -7.07 9.14 -17.25
N GLU A 132 -7.08 8.79 -18.54
CA GLU A 132 -8.27 8.44 -19.33
C GLU A 132 -8.92 7.12 -18.90
N ASP A 133 -8.09 6.19 -18.38
CA ASP A 133 -8.54 4.88 -17.89
C ASP A 133 -8.89 4.88 -16.39
N MET A 134 -8.84 6.05 -15.75
CA MET A 134 -9.22 6.24 -14.36
C MET A 134 -10.56 6.97 -14.25
N ALA A 135 -11.45 6.45 -13.39
CA ALA A 135 -12.75 7.04 -13.09
C ALA A 135 -12.94 7.23 -11.59
N GLU A 136 -13.76 8.20 -11.23
CA GLU A 136 -14.21 8.34 -9.84
C GLU A 136 -15.09 7.15 -9.44
N PRO A 137 -14.99 6.67 -8.19
CA PRO A 137 -15.86 5.62 -7.71
C PRO A 137 -17.32 6.09 -7.73
N PRO A 138 -18.25 5.23 -8.16
CA PRO A 138 -19.67 5.60 -8.19
C PRO A 138 -20.14 5.98 -6.79
N GLN A 139 -20.81 7.12 -6.69
CA GLN A 139 -21.43 7.56 -5.44
C GLN A 139 -22.67 6.71 -5.15
N MET A 140 -22.46 5.52 -4.63
CA MET A 140 -23.53 4.68 -4.12
C MET A 140 -23.75 4.99 -2.64
N ASN A 141 -25.01 4.95 -2.20
CA ASN A 141 -25.48 5.29 -0.85
C ASN A 141 -24.47 5.01 0.27
N LYS A 142 -24.51 5.80 1.34
CA LYS A 142 -23.61 5.81 2.53
C LYS A 142 -23.29 4.44 3.18
N SER A 143 -23.92 3.36 2.71
CA SER A 143 -23.69 1.98 3.17
C SER A 143 -22.53 1.27 2.48
N PHE A 144 -22.02 1.77 1.35
CA PHE A 144 -20.87 1.18 0.68
C PHE A 144 -19.58 1.81 1.18
N ASN A 145 -18.66 0.99 1.66
CA ASN A 145 -17.35 1.38 2.19
C ASN A 145 -16.39 1.88 1.09
N ASN A 146 -16.83 2.85 0.26
CA ASN A 146 -15.97 3.49 -0.74
C ASN A 146 -14.96 4.48 -0.14
N ARG A 147 -14.95 4.63 1.19
CA ARG A 147 -14.08 5.63 1.84
C ARG A 147 -12.58 5.41 1.59
N TYR A 148 -12.18 4.19 1.29
CA TYR A 148 -10.79 3.83 1.05
C TYR A 148 -10.41 3.81 -0.43
N ILE A 149 -11.38 3.93 -1.33
CA ILE A 149 -11.15 3.89 -2.79
C ILE A 149 -11.11 5.32 -3.30
N LYS A 150 -9.97 5.70 -3.85
CA LYS A 150 -9.75 7.03 -4.44
C LYS A 150 -10.26 7.10 -5.87
N LYS A 151 -9.94 6.08 -6.67
CA LYS A 151 -10.31 5.96 -8.07
C LYS A 151 -10.50 4.50 -8.47
N ILE A 152 -11.10 4.30 -9.62
CA ILE A 152 -11.22 3.01 -10.27
C ILE A 152 -10.40 3.06 -11.54
N GLY A 153 -9.42 2.16 -11.67
CA GLY A 153 -8.62 1.99 -12.88
C GLY A 153 -9.17 0.87 -13.76
N LYS A 154 -9.18 1.10 -15.06
CA LYS A 154 -9.57 0.09 -16.05
C LYS A 154 -8.37 -0.31 -16.87
N ILE A 155 -8.08 -1.61 -16.93
CA ILE A 155 -7.01 -2.19 -17.75
C ILE A 155 -7.57 -3.35 -18.55
N GLY A 156 -7.73 -3.12 -19.86
CA GLY A 156 -8.40 -4.10 -20.71
C GLY A 156 -9.83 -4.37 -20.22
N ASN A 157 -10.10 -5.61 -19.82
CA ASN A 157 -11.38 -6.03 -19.26
C ASN A 157 -11.39 -6.09 -17.72
N GLU A 158 -10.27 -5.76 -17.08
CA GLU A 158 -10.14 -5.81 -15.63
C GLU A 158 -10.34 -4.45 -14.99
N VAL A 159 -10.87 -4.48 -13.77
CA VAL A 159 -11.07 -3.31 -12.92
C VAL A 159 -10.13 -3.40 -11.73
N LYS A 160 -9.40 -2.31 -11.45
CA LYS A 160 -8.52 -2.16 -10.29
C LYS A 160 -9.07 -1.08 -9.37
N LEU A 161 -9.24 -1.41 -8.09
CA LEU A 161 -9.69 -0.47 -7.08
C LEU A 161 -8.48 0.26 -6.50
N LEU A 162 -8.30 1.53 -6.85
CA LEU A 162 -7.13 2.32 -6.44
C LEU A 162 -7.38 2.92 -5.05
N LEU A 163 -6.54 2.53 -4.10
CA LEU A 163 -6.70 2.90 -2.71
C LEU A 163 -6.14 4.29 -2.40
N ASP A 164 -6.80 4.94 -1.47
CA ASP A 164 -6.28 6.10 -0.76
C ASP A 164 -5.59 5.62 0.51
N CYS A 165 -4.25 5.60 0.48
CA CYS A 165 -3.46 5.12 1.62
C CYS A 165 -3.66 5.99 2.87
N GLU A 166 -3.86 7.30 2.70
CA GLU A 166 -4.07 8.21 3.82
C GLU A 166 -5.40 7.95 4.52
N ARG A 167 -6.42 7.50 3.77
CA ARG A 167 -7.72 7.14 4.33
C ARG A 167 -7.82 5.72 4.86
N LEU A 168 -6.83 4.87 4.58
CA LEU A 168 -6.78 3.52 5.16
C LEU A 168 -6.68 3.58 6.68
N LEU A 169 -6.05 4.62 7.20
CA LEU A 169 -5.95 4.93 8.63
C LEU A 169 -6.59 6.29 8.89
N ALA A 170 -7.40 6.39 9.92
CA ALA A 170 -7.83 7.68 10.44
C ALA A 170 -6.63 8.38 11.11
N GLU A 171 -6.67 9.71 11.21
CA GLU A 171 -5.56 10.49 11.80
C GLU A 171 -5.26 10.09 13.25
N ASP A 172 -6.30 9.81 14.03
CA ASP A 172 -6.23 9.29 15.40
C ASP A 172 -5.60 7.89 15.44
N GLU A 173 -5.95 7.00 14.50
CA GLU A 173 -5.35 5.66 14.38
C GLU A 173 -3.85 5.73 14.02
N LEU A 174 -3.44 6.70 13.19
CA LEU A 174 -2.03 6.94 12.87
C LEU A 174 -1.24 7.42 14.09
N SER A 175 -1.85 8.29 14.90
CA SER A 175 -1.24 8.77 16.14
C SER A 175 -1.04 7.63 17.14
N ASP A 176 -2.06 6.80 17.34
CA ASP A 176 -2.01 5.64 18.23
C ASP A 176 -0.95 4.63 17.78
N LEU A 177 -0.86 4.37 16.48
CA LEU A 177 0.15 3.45 15.91
C LEU A 177 1.57 4.02 16.02
N ASN A 178 1.72 5.33 15.95
CA ASN A 178 3.03 5.98 16.11
C ASN A 178 3.53 5.95 17.57
N GLU A 179 2.63 5.89 18.55
CA GLU A 179 3.00 5.74 19.96
C GLU A 179 3.48 4.32 20.33
N ILE A 180 3.14 3.32 19.50
CA ILE A 180 3.53 1.91 19.69
C ILE A 180 4.95 1.64 19.15
N VAL A 181 5.46 2.48 18.27
CA VAL A 181 6.73 2.36 17.54
C VAL A 181 7.78 3.29 18.15
#